data_1016d8a584ecf4c33f7c27e0d29f14e3
#
_entry.id   1016d8a584ecf4c33f7c27e0d29f14e3
#
_cell.length_a   1.000
_cell.length_b   1.000
_cell.length_c   1.000
_cell.angle_alpha   90.00
_cell.angle_beta   90.00
_cell.angle_gamma   90.00
#
_symmetry.space_group_name_H-M   'P 1'
#
loop_
_entity.id
_entity.type
_entity.pdbx_description
1 polymer ?
#
loop_
_entity_poly.entity_id
_entity_poly.type
_entity_poly.pdbx_seq_one_letter_code
_entity_poly.pdbx_strand_id
1 'polypeptide(L)'
;MSLHCRIAHLGHQCGGRGRSKSSSKPQRGMRAVTARPLFGLLGAAVVAAWAPLTVPSSLPSATAAPCSDVNVVFARGTTEPPGVGGVGQSFVDALRSRVGGRSLSVYPVNYPATDNFRSSIAAGANDASAHVESMAALCPNTRIVLGGYSQGAAVMDVSTTQMPSGVASHVAAVAVFGNPSPSGSFVRTAAGALPAIGPLYRPKTIDMCMPGDPICTRGVSMGPHGQYIQSGMTTRAADFVAARL
;
A
#
# COMPACT_ATOMS: atom_id res chain seq x y z
N MET A 1 -46.54 -6.66 40.47
CA MET A 1 -46.69 -5.28 40.99
C MET A 1 -46.23 -4.32 39.92
N SER A 2 -47.22 -3.66 39.31
CA SER A 2 -47.00 -2.62 38.27
C SER A 2 -46.64 -1.32 38.94
N LEU A 3 -45.75 -0.55 38.32
CA LEU A 3 -45.82 0.92 38.38
C LEU A 3 -45.38 1.52 37.04
N HIS A 4 -46.38 2.08 36.37
CA HIS A 4 -46.27 3.03 35.25
C HIS A 4 -45.85 4.39 35.80
N CYS A 5 -45.03 5.10 35.06
CA CYS A 5 -45.01 6.56 35.13
C CYS A 5 -45.02 7.15 33.73
N ARG A 6 -46.07 7.92 33.45
CA ARG A 6 -46.34 8.64 32.20
C ARG A 6 -45.88 10.09 32.29
N ILE A 7 -45.40 10.61 31.15
CA ILE A 7 -45.64 11.92 30.51
C ILE A 7 -45.32 13.18 31.32
N ALA A 8 -44.51 14.08 30.70
CA ALA A 8 -44.94 15.44 30.41
C ALA A 8 -44.04 16.13 29.39
N HIS A 9 -44.67 16.69 28.37
CA HIS A 9 -44.21 17.71 27.43
C HIS A 9 -43.64 18.94 28.15
N LEU A 10 -42.64 19.60 27.54
CA LEU A 10 -42.69 21.05 27.22
C LEU A 10 -41.43 21.41 26.43
N GLY A 11 -41.68 22.05 25.30
CA GLY A 11 -40.66 22.53 24.37
C GLY A 11 -40.02 23.85 24.84
N HIS A 12 -38.81 24.07 24.36
CA HIS A 12 -38.28 25.42 24.17
C HIS A 12 -37.40 25.45 22.92
N GLN A 13 -37.90 26.19 21.92
CA GLN A 13 -37.10 26.65 20.78
C GLN A 13 -36.18 27.78 21.27
N CYS A 14 -34.94 27.72 20.93
CA CYS A 14 -34.08 28.90 20.87
C CYS A 14 -33.30 28.87 19.55
N GLY A 15 -33.75 29.72 18.62
CA GLY A 15 -33.05 30.02 17.39
C GLY A 15 -31.82 30.90 17.66
N GLY A 16 -30.72 30.56 17.02
CA GLY A 16 -29.50 31.36 16.98
C GLY A 16 -29.05 31.47 15.52
N ARG A 17 -29.47 32.55 14.83
CA ARG A 17 -28.93 32.97 13.53
C ARG A 17 -27.52 33.50 13.70
N GLY A 18 -26.49 32.77 13.34
CA GLY A 18 -25.13 33.24 13.16
C GLY A 18 -24.89 33.69 11.71
N ARG A 19 -24.90 35.02 11.49
CA ARG A 19 -24.49 35.67 10.22
C ARG A 19 -22.99 35.45 10.00
N SER A 20 -22.63 34.72 8.96
CA SER A 20 -21.29 34.69 8.38
C SER A 20 -21.05 36.00 7.60
N LYS A 21 -20.12 36.83 8.04
CA LYS A 21 -19.64 37.99 7.30
C LYS A 21 -18.59 37.56 6.28
N SER A 22 -18.96 37.63 5.00
CA SER A 22 -18.06 37.56 3.85
C SER A 22 -17.18 38.82 3.85
N SER A 23 -15.87 38.67 4.01
CA SER A 23 -14.87 39.74 3.86
C SER A 23 -14.28 39.65 2.47
N SER A 24 -14.75 40.50 1.58
CA SER A 24 -14.18 40.73 0.25
C SER A 24 -12.99 41.68 0.36
N LYS A 25 -11.80 41.25 -0.02
CA LYS A 25 -10.61 42.08 -0.22
C LYS A 25 -10.72 42.80 -1.57
N PRO A 26 -10.35 44.11 -1.64
CA PRO A 26 -10.36 44.87 -2.90
C PRO A 26 -9.12 44.52 -3.77
N GLN A 27 -9.37 44.27 -5.05
CA GLN A 27 -8.34 44.20 -6.09
C GLN A 27 -7.75 45.59 -6.35
N ARG A 28 -6.44 45.72 -6.19
CA ARG A 28 -5.68 46.86 -6.65
C ARG A 28 -5.52 46.83 -8.18
N GLY A 29 -6.11 47.81 -8.86
CA GLY A 29 -5.92 48.01 -10.27
C GLY A 29 -4.47 48.37 -10.64
N MET A 30 -3.94 47.64 -11.61
CA MET A 30 -2.68 48.00 -12.28
C MET A 30 -2.99 49.07 -13.32
N ARG A 31 -2.39 50.25 -13.11
CA ARG A 31 -2.41 51.39 -14.06
C ARG A 31 -1.51 51.02 -15.25
N ALA A 32 -2.08 51.06 -16.45
CA ALA A 32 -1.34 51.03 -17.69
C ALA A 32 -0.48 52.33 -17.83
N VAL A 33 0.81 52.16 -17.99
CA VAL A 33 1.72 53.25 -18.35
C VAL A 33 1.92 53.21 -19.87
N THR A 34 1.34 54.16 -20.56
CA THR A 34 1.55 54.41 -21.96
C THR A 34 2.90 55.12 -22.16
N ALA A 35 3.85 54.46 -22.80
CA ALA A 35 5.11 55.08 -23.22
C ALA A 35 4.98 55.48 -24.72
N ARG A 36 5.26 56.77 -24.99
CA ARG A 36 5.33 57.38 -26.31
C ARG A 36 6.59 56.93 -27.06
N PRO A 37 6.53 56.78 -28.38
CA PRO A 37 7.75 56.50 -29.19
C PRO A 37 8.48 57.82 -29.50
N LEU A 38 9.77 57.87 -29.25
CA LEU A 38 10.69 58.84 -29.80
C LEU A 38 11.42 58.22 -31.00
N PHE A 39 11.24 58.81 -32.16
CA PHE A 39 12.03 58.51 -33.37
C PHE A 39 13.49 58.93 -33.19
N GLY A 40 14.43 58.09 -33.60
CA GLY A 40 15.87 58.37 -33.62
C GLY A 40 16.63 57.37 -34.44
N LEU A 41 16.81 57.66 -35.71
CA LEU A 41 17.99 57.56 -36.62
C LEU A 41 18.93 56.36 -36.56
N LEU A 42 18.90 55.62 -37.71
CA LEU A 42 20.02 55.05 -38.48
C LEU A 42 21.23 54.45 -37.71
N GLY A 43 21.24 53.12 -37.62
CA GLY A 43 22.44 52.34 -37.30
C GLY A 43 22.43 51.05 -38.13
N ALA A 44 23.52 50.87 -38.92
CA ALA A 44 23.70 49.72 -39.82
C ALA A 44 23.56 48.39 -39.11
N ALA A 45 22.62 47.55 -39.54
CA ALA A 45 22.40 46.22 -39.00
C ALA A 45 23.50 45.27 -39.56
N VAL A 46 24.44 44.87 -38.71
CA VAL A 46 25.25 43.69 -38.92
C VAL A 46 24.36 42.48 -38.57
N VAL A 47 23.84 41.80 -39.58
CA VAL A 47 23.11 40.54 -39.41
C VAL A 47 24.16 39.44 -39.10
N ALA A 48 24.44 39.21 -37.83
CA ALA A 48 25.13 38.00 -37.39
C ALA A 48 24.13 36.83 -37.52
N ALA A 49 24.32 35.96 -38.51
CA ALA A 49 23.60 34.73 -38.69
C ALA A 49 23.91 33.77 -37.52
N TRP A 50 23.05 33.72 -36.54
CA TRP A 50 23.12 32.69 -35.47
C TRP A 50 22.51 31.41 -36.05
N ALA A 51 23.35 30.47 -36.47
CA ALA A 51 22.92 29.12 -36.80
C ALA A 51 22.53 28.45 -35.49
N PRO A 52 21.31 27.89 -35.37
CA PRO A 52 20.94 27.11 -34.20
C PRO A 52 21.74 25.81 -34.19
N LEU A 53 22.67 25.67 -33.25
CA LEU A 53 23.33 24.41 -32.93
C LEU A 53 22.22 23.48 -32.36
N THR A 54 21.60 22.67 -33.21
CA THR A 54 20.76 21.57 -32.80
C THR A 54 21.64 20.48 -32.17
N VAL A 55 21.84 20.52 -30.87
CA VAL A 55 22.42 19.41 -30.11
C VAL A 55 21.39 18.30 -30.10
N PRO A 56 21.64 17.11 -30.68
CA PRO A 56 20.74 16.00 -30.55
C PRO A 56 20.72 15.57 -29.06
N SER A 57 19.67 15.91 -28.36
CA SER A 57 19.42 15.40 -27.01
C SER A 57 19.02 13.93 -27.13
N SER A 58 19.99 13.04 -27.28
CA SER A 58 19.78 11.62 -27.05
C SER A 58 19.59 11.42 -25.56
N LEU A 59 18.33 11.49 -25.10
CA LEU A 59 17.96 11.02 -23.77
C LEU A 59 18.31 9.52 -23.74
N PRO A 60 19.08 9.06 -22.74
CA PRO A 60 19.28 7.62 -22.58
C PRO A 60 17.89 6.99 -22.39
N SER A 61 17.47 6.12 -23.31
CA SER A 61 16.31 5.27 -23.10
C SER A 61 16.59 4.48 -21.85
N ALA A 62 15.82 4.76 -20.77
CA ALA A 62 15.82 3.89 -19.61
C ALA A 62 15.34 2.53 -20.09
N THR A 63 16.24 1.59 -20.30
CA THR A 63 15.87 0.19 -20.53
C THR A 63 15.15 -0.27 -19.27
N ALA A 64 13.86 -0.58 -19.39
CA ALA A 64 13.11 -1.21 -18.29
C ALA A 64 13.92 -2.42 -17.81
N ALA A 65 14.10 -2.55 -16.50
CA ALA A 65 14.76 -3.72 -15.94
C ALA A 65 14.04 -4.98 -16.43
N PRO A 66 14.76 -6.05 -16.81
CA PRO A 66 14.13 -7.26 -17.31
C PRO A 66 13.18 -7.84 -16.23
N CYS A 67 12.04 -8.36 -16.67
CA CYS A 67 11.08 -9.02 -15.77
C CYS A 67 11.75 -10.21 -15.05
N SER A 68 11.61 -10.29 -13.75
CA SER A 68 12.06 -11.46 -12.98
C SER A 68 11.09 -12.63 -13.15
N ASP A 69 11.59 -13.86 -12.97
CA ASP A 69 10.75 -15.06 -13.01
C ASP A 69 9.75 -15.08 -11.85
N VAL A 70 10.18 -14.57 -10.69
CA VAL A 70 9.38 -14.48 -9.46
C VAL A 70 9.45 -13.07 -8.90
N ASN A 71 8.29 -12.49 -8.56
CA ASN A 71 8.21 -11.22 -7.83
C ASN A 71 7.51 -11.44 -6.49
N VAL A 72 8.20 -11.17 -5.38
CA VAL A 72 7.64 -11.24 -4.03
C VAL A 72 7.20 -9.85 -3.60
N VAL A 73 5.90 -9.67 -3.37
CA VAL A 73 5.29 -8.45 -2.82
C VAL A 73 5.02 -8.70 -1.35
N PHE A 74 5.75 -8.01 -0.45
CA PHE A 74 5.65 -8.29 0.98
C PHE A 74 5.38 -7.04 1.82
N ALA A 75 4.35 -7.10 2.66
CA ALA A 75 4.00 -6.06 3.62
C ALA A 75 4.53 -6.42 5.02
N ARG A 76 5.35 -5.54 5.59
CA ARG A 76 5.97 -5.69 6.92
C ARG A 76 4.95 -5.57 8.06
N GLY A 77 5.35 -5.88 9.28
CA GLY A 77 4.55 -5.68 10.49
C GLY A 77 4.51 -4.21 10.94
N THR A 78 3.65 -3.94 11.93
CA THR A 78 3.50 -2.61 12.57
C THR A 78 4.82 -2.14 13.15
N THR A 79 5.15 -0.87 12.95
CA THR A 79 6.37 -0.18 13.42
C THR A 79 7.71 -0.73 12.91
N GLU A 80 7.72 -1.77 12.09
CA GLU A 80 8.96 -2.19 11.43
C GLU A 80 9.44 -1.09 10.46
N PRO A 81 10.75 -0.89 10.34
CA PRO A 81 11.32 0.09 9.41
C PRO A 81 10.98 -0.26 7.95
N PRO A 82 11.06 0.73 7.01
CA PRO A 82 10.84 0.49 5.59
C PRO A 82 11.63 -0.71 5.06
N GLY A 83 10.97 -1.55 4.27
CA GLY A 83 11.48 -2.83 3.80
C GLY A 83 10.43 -3.92 3.93
N VAL A 84 10.85 -5.19 3.88
CA VAL A 84 9.95 -6.35 4.06
C VAL A 84 9.80 -6.77 5.53
N GLY A 85 10.54 -6.15 6.46
CA GLY A 85 10.58 -6.54 7.87
C GLY A 85 11.33 -7.85 8.12
N GLY A 86 11.50 -8.21 9.40
CA GLY A 86 12.29 -9.38 9.80
C GLY A 86 11.69 -10.71 9.31
N VAL A 87 10.38 -10.89 9.49
CA VAL A 87 9.67 -12.10 9.04
C VAL A 87 9.68 -12.21 7.52
N GLY A 88 9.47 -11.07 6.82
CA GLY A 88 9.53 -11.02 5.36
C GLY A 88 10.90 -11.35 4.82
N GLN A 89 11.97 -10.82 5.43
CA GLN A 89 13.33 -11.12 5.01
C GLN A 89 13.66 -12.61 5.17
N SER A 90 13.34 -13.20 6.32
CA SER A 90 13.54 -14.62 6.56
C SER A 90 12.76 -15.50 5.56
N PHE A 91 11.52 -15.13 5.23
CA PHE A 91 10.72 -15.82 4.22
C PHE A 91 11.34 -15.72 2.82
N VAL A 92 11.76 -14.51 2.41
CA VAL A 92 12.40 -14.26 1.10
C VAL A 92 13.69 -15.04 0.95
N ASP A 93 14.54 -15.07 1.98
CA ASP A 93 15.81 -15.80 1.95
C ASP A 93 15.59 -17.32 1.86
N ALA A 94 14.61 -17.82 2.61
CA ALA A 94 14.18 -19.21 2.52
C ALA A 94 13.63 -19.56 1.13
N LEU A 95 12.87 -18.66 0.50
CA LEU A 95 12.32 -18.87 -0.84
C LEU A 95 13.41 -18.83 -1.91
N ARG A 96 14.37 -17.90 -1.83
CA ARG A 96 15.51 -17.83 -2.76
C ARG A 96 16.29 -19.13 -2.86
N SER A 97 16.49 -19.80 -1.74
CA SER A 97 17.19 -21.09 -1.73
C SER A 97 16.41 -22.24 -2.40
N ARG A 98 15.12 -22.01 -2.73
CA ARG A 98 14.19 -23.04 -3.25
C ARG A 98 13.77 -22.82 -4.70
N VAL A 99 13.97 -21.63 -5.25
CA VAL A 99 13.49 -21.33 -6.61
C VAL A 99 14.42 -21.82 -7.74
N GLY A 100 15.51 -22.52 -7.40
CA GLY A 100 16.28 -23.30 -8.38
C GLY A 100 16.92 -22.49 -9.52
N GLY A 101 17.50 -21.32 -9.22
CA GLY A 101 18.18 -20.48 -10.22
C GLY A 101 17.25 -19.51 -10.95
N ARG A 102 15.96 -19.50 -10.69
CA ARG A 102 15.04 -18.46 -11.19
C ARG A 102 15.40 -17.09 -10.57
N SER A 103 15.30 -16.06 -11.37
CA SER A 103 15.46 -14.70 -10.89
C SER A 103 14.30 -14.32 -9.97
N LEU A 104 14.63 -13.74 -8.79
CA LEU A 104 13.64 -13.34 -7.79
C LEU A 104 13.85 -11.89 -7.42
N SER A 105 12.85 -11.06 -7.71
CA SER A 105 12.74 -9.68 -7.25
C SER A 105 11.84 -9.57 -6.02
N VAL A 106 12.06 -8.55 -5.22
CA VAL A 106 11.28 -8.28 -4.00
C VAL A 106 10.76 -6.86 -4.05
N TYR A 107 9.47 -6.70 -3.83
CA TYR A 107 8.81 -5.41 -3.66
C TYR A 107 8.33 -5.27 -2.22
N PRO A 108 8.99 -4.47 -1.41
CA PRO A 108 8.48 -4.11 -0.10
C PRO A 108 7.32 -3.14 -0.26
N VAL A 109 6.14 -3.50 0.22
CA VAL A 109 4.95 -2.63 0.16
C VAL A 109 5.25 -1.31 0.86
N ASN A 110 5.05 -0.21 0.13
CA ASN A 110 5.32 1.13 0.62
C ASN A 110 4.09 1.67 1.35
N TYR A 111 4.09 1.57 2.68
CA TYR A 111 3.00 2.03 3.52
C TYR A 111 3.50 2.47 4.90
N PRO A 112 2.69 3.23 5.68
CA PRO A 112 3.14 3.78 6.95
C PRO A 112 3.50 2.72 8.01
N ALA A 113 2.80 1.61 8.07
CA ALA A 113 2.92 0.56 9.09
C ALA A 113 2.80 1.11 10.53
N THR A 114 1.88 2.06 10.75
CA THR A 114 1.65 2.73 12.04
C THR A 114 0.47 2.12 12.79
N ASP A 115 0.31 2.53 14.07
CA ASP A 115 -0.81 2.14 14.92
C ASP A 115 -2.16 2.72 14.47
N ASN A 116 -2.17 3.65 13.51
CA ASN A 116 -3.40 4.03 12.82
C ASN A 116 -3.77 2.95 11.80
N PHE A 117 -4.18 1.78 12.31
CA PHE A 117 -4.35 0.54 11.55
C PHE A 117 -5.22 0.73 10.31
N ARG A 118 -6.38 1.38 10.43
CA ARG A 118 -7.32 1.51 9.31
C ARG A 118 -6.71 2.23 8.11
N SER A 119 -6.13 3.41 8.31
CA SER A 119 -5.53 4.20 7.23
C SER A 119 -4.24 3.57 6.73
N SER A 120 -3.45 2.99 7.62
CA SER A 120 -2.20 2.31 7.29
C SER A 120 -2.43 1.06 6.44
N ILE A 121 -3.38 0.19 6.82
CA ILE A 121 -3.77 -0.99 6.05
C ILE A 121 -4.32 -0.59 4.67
N ALA A 122 -5.20 0.42 4.61
CA ALA A 122 -5.75 0.89 3.34
C ALA A 122 -4.66 1.42 2.39
N ALA A 123 -3.70 2.20 2.91
CA ALA A 123 -2.57 2.68 2.12
C ALA A 123 -1.72 1.52 1.59
N GLY A 124 -1.42 0.53 2.43
CA GLY A 124 -0.67 -0.66 2.03
C GLY A 124 -1.39 -1.51 1.00
N ALA A 125 -2.71 -1.68 1.16
CA ALA A 125 -3.51 -2.45 0.22
C ALA A 125 -3.56 -1.78 -1.16
N ASN A 126 -3.68 -0.45 -1.22
CA ASN A 126 -3.65 0.29 -2.47
C ASN A 126 -2.29 0.18 -3.17
N ASP A 127 -1.18 0.33 -2.42
CA ASP A 127 0.17 0.21 -2.95
C ASP A 127 0.46 -1.21 -3.48
N ALA A 128 0.12 -2.24 -2.69
CA ALA A 128 0.27 -3.63 -3.09
C ALA A 128 -0.54 -3.96 -4.36
N SER A 129 -1.82 -3.54 -4.40
CA SER A 129 -2.70 -3.78 -5.55
C SER A 129 -2.15 -3.12 -6.82
N ALA A 130 -1.78 -1.83 -6.74
CA ALA A 130 -1.23 -1.09 -7.87
C ALA A 130 0.07 -1.73 -8.41
N HIS A 131 0.96 -2.18 -7.53
CA HIS A 131 2.18 -2.89 -7.94
C HIS A 131 1.87 -4.22 -8.64
N VAL A 132 0.98 -5.03 -8.07
CA VAL A 132 0.60 -6.35 -8.63
C VAL A 132 -0.08 -6.19 -10.00
N GLU A 133 -0.98 -5.22 -10.14
CA GLU A 133 -1.64 -4.92 -11.41
C GLU A 133 -0.63 -4.46 -12.47
N SER A 134 0.30 -3.59 -12.09
CA SER A 134 1.39 -3.15 -12.97
C SER A 134 2.28 -4.30 -13.39
N MET A 135 2.67 -5.18 -12.46
CA MET A 135 3.47 -6.37 -12.78
C MET A 135 2.76 -7.34 -13.70
N ALA A 136 1.47 -7.58 -13.48
CA ALA A 136 0.67 -8.46 -14.33
C ALA A 136 0.58 -7.92 -15.77
N ALA A 137 0.49 -6.58 -15.94
CA ALA A 137 0.42 -5.93 -17.25
C ALA A 137 1.78 -5.88 -17.97
N LEU A 138 2.85 -5.54 -17.26
CA LEU A 138 4.18 -5.30 -17.85
C LEU A 138 5.02 -6.56 -17.95
N CYS A 139 4.82 -7.52 -17.04
CA CYS A 139 5.59 -8.76 -16.92
C CYS A 139 4.66 -9.99 -16.86
N PRO A 140 3.92 -10.32 -17.92
CA PRO A 140 2.84 -11.30 -17.87
C PRO A 140 3.31 -12.73 -17.52
N ASN A 141 4.58 -13.04 -17.69
CA ASN A 141 5.17 -14.34 -17.36
C ASN A 141 5.75 -14.40 -15.93
N THR A 142 5.86 -13.28 -15.23
CA THR A 142 6.34 -13.23 -13.85
C THR A 142 5.31 -13.90 -12.92
N ARG A 143 5.78 -14.83 -12.10
CA ARG A 143 4.97 -15.45 -11.04
C ARG A 143 5.01 -14.58 -9.80
N ILE A 144 3.87 -14.04 -9.39
CA ILE A 144 3.78 -13.13 -8.25
C ILE A 144 3.49 -13.94 -6.99
N VAL A 145 4.20 -13.62 -5.90
CA VAL A 145 3.99 -14.15 -4.56
C VAL A 145 3.61 -13.01 -3.64
N LEU A 146 2.46 -13.10 -2.99
CA LEU A 146 2.05 -12.13 -1.99
C LEU A 146 2.46 -12.62 -0.60
N GLY A 147 2.86 -11.70 0.27
CA GLY A 147 3.19 -12.03 1.64
C GLY A 147 2.95 -10.87 2.60
N GLY A 148 2.74 -11.20 3.87
CA GLY A 148 2.57 -10.18 4.89
C GLY A 148 2.67 -10.74 6.31
N TYR A 149 3.14 -9.88 7.23
CA TYR A 149 3.24 -10.20 8.65
C TYR A 149 2.39 -9.25 9.48
N SER A 150 1.57 -9.77 10.40
CA SER A 150 0.77 -8.99 11.33
C SER A 150 -0.14 -7.98 10.58
N GLN A 151 0.04 -6.67 10.76
CA GLN A 151 -0.66 -5.65 9.98
C GLN A 151 -0.46 -5.84 8.47
N GLY A 152 0.72 -6.29 8.04
CA GLY A 152 1.00 -6.59 6.63
C GLY A 152 0.19 -7.78 6.10
N ALA A 153 -0.19 -8.74 6.94
CA ALA A 153 -1.11 -9.81 6.56
C ALA A 153 -2.52 -9.24 6.27
N ALA A 154 -2.99 -8.31 7.12
CA ALA A 154 -4.24 -7.59 6.87
C ALA A 154 -4.20 -6.72 5.60
N VAL A 155 -3.03 -6.16 5.25
CA VAL A 155 -2.81 -5.50 3.96
C VAL A 155 -3.09 -6.48 2.81
N MET A 156 -2.61 -7.73 2.88
CA MET A 156 -2.86 -8.74 1.85
C MET A 156 -4.34 -9.16 1.81
N ASP A 157 -5.00 -9.27 2.95
CA ASP A 157 -6.44 -9.56 3.00
C ASP A 157 -7.23 -8.49 2.23
N VAL A 158 -6.99 -7.23 2.52
CA VAL A 158 -7.68 -6.11 1.85
C VAL A 158 -7.31 -6.04 0.37
N SER A 159 -6.02 -6.08 0.00
CA SER A 159 -5.58 -5.98 -1.39
C SER A 159 -6.16 -7.08 -2.27
N THR A 160 -6.22 -8.32 -1.79
CA THR A 160 -6.77 -9.46 -2.54
C THR A 160 -8.28 -9.38 -2.77
N THR A 161 -9.01 -8.56 -2.00
CA THR A 161 -10.43 -8.28 -2.25
C THR A 161 -10.66 -7.13 -3.22
N GLN A 162 -9.65 -6.28 -3.44
CA GLN A 162 -9.74 -5.08 -4.28
C GLN A 162 -9.23 -5.32 -5.72
N MET A 163 -8.24 -6.20 -5.88
CA MET A 163 -7.64 -6.46 -7.20
C MET A 163 -8.64 -7.06 -8.18
N PRO A 164 -8.61 -6.64 -9.47
CA PRO A 164 -9.41 -7.24 -10.53
C PRO A 164 -9.20 -8.75 -10.64
N SER A 165 -10.24 -9.51 -10.96
CA SER A 165 -10.20 -10.98 -11.04
C SER A 165 -9.14 -11.53 -12.01
N GLY A 166 -8.88 -10.82 -13.11
CA GLY A 166 -7.87 -11.19 -14.10
C GLY A 166 -6.44 -11.24 -13.56
N VAL A 167 -6.15 -10.45 -12.53
CA VAL A 167 -4.82 -10.40 -11.90
C VAL A 167 -4.52 -11.66 -11.08
N ALA A 168 -5.56 -12.33 -10.59
CA ALA A 168 -5.40 -13.51 -9.73
C ALA A 168 -4.61 -14.64 -10.39
N SER A 169 -4.65 -14.82 -11.72
CA SER A 169 -3.91 -15.85 -12.44
C SER A 169 -2.39 -15.65 -12.40
N HIS A 170 -1.91 -14.40 -12.25
CA HIS A 170 -0.49 -14.07 -12.13
C HIS A 170 0.06 -14.36 -10.71
N VAL A 171 -0.82 -14.40 -9.70
CA VAL A 171 -0.41 -14.71 -8.32
C VAL A 171 -0.32 -16.23 -8.15
N ALA A 172 0.89 -16.73 -7.91
CA ALA A 172 1.17 -18.15 -7.69
C ALA A 172 0.77 -18.61 -6.29
N ALA A 173 1.07 -17.80 -5.27
CA ALA A 173 0.81 -18.14 -3.87
C ALA A 173 0.70 -16.88 -3.00
N VAL A 174 0.07 -17.06 -1.84
CA VAL A 174 -0.01 -16.08 -0.75
C VAL A 174 0.51 -16.72 0.53
N ALA A 175 1.41 -16.05 1.24
CA ALA A 175 1.96 -16.49 2.53
C ALA A 175 1.76 -15.40 3.57
N VAL A 176 0.88 -15.61 4.54
CA VAL A 176 0.62 -14.64 5.62
C VAL A 176 1.02 -15.22 6.97
N PHE A 177 1.50 -14.35 7.85
CA PHE A 177 2.03 -14.70 9.15
C PHE A 177 1.36 -13.83 10.23
N GLY A 178 0.79 -14.46 11.26
CA GLY A 178 0.07 -13.74 12.31
C GLY A 178 -1.06 -12.89 11.76
N ASN A 179 -1.84 -13.47 10.83
CA ASN A 179 -2.92 -12.77 10.17
C ASN A 179 -4.03 -12.43 11.18
N PRO A 180 -4.46 -11.16 11.26
CA PRO A 180 -5.55 -10.76 12.14
C PRO A 180 -6.83 -11.56 11.90
N SER A 181 -7.19 -12.38 12.87
CA SER A 181 -8.37 -13.23 12.81
C SER A 181 -9.53 -12.66 13.63
N PRO A 182 -10.78 -12.91 13.24
CA PRO A 182 -11.95 -12.66 14.11
C PRO A 182 -11.85 -13.37 15.47
N SER A 183 -11.06 -14.45 15.56
CA SER A 183 -10.77 -15.16 16.81
C SER A 183 -9.66 -14.50 17.63
N GLY A 184 -8.85 -13.64 17.03
CA GLY A 184 -7.78 -12.90 17.70
C GLY A 184 -8.36 -11.91 18.72
N SER A 185 -7.73 -11.83 19.89
CA SER A 185 -8.20 -10.96 20.98
C SER A 185 -7.91 -9.48 20.75
N PHE A 186 -6.91 -9.15 19.94
CA PHE A 186 -6.33 -7.80 19.87
C PHE A 186 -6.91 -6.91 18.73
N VAL A 187 -7.28 -7.47 17.60
CA VAL A 187 -7.49 -6.67 16.37
C VAL A 187 -8.89 -6.12 16.22
N ARG A 188 -9.91 -6.75 16.82
CA ARG A 188 -11.32 -6.31 16.70
C ARG A 188 -11.56 -4.90 17.22
N THR A 189 -10.73 -4.42 18.13
CA THR A 189 -10.85 -3.10 18.75
C THR A 189 -10.10 -2.00 17.99
N ALA A 190 -8.99 -2.34 17.32
CA ALA A 190 -8.08 -1.35 16.73
C ALA A 190 -8.33 -1.06 15.23
N ALA A 191 -8.62 -2.08 14.43
CA ALA A 191 -8.78 -1.93 12.98
C ALA A 191 -10.22 -2.02 12.48
N GLY A 192 -11.15 -2.48 13.33
CA GLY A 192 -12.54 -2.82 12.94
C GLY A 192 -12.61 -4.17 12.22
N ALA A 193 -13.73 -4.43 11.55
CA ALA A 193 -13.90 -5.66 10.77
C ALA A 193 -13.00 -5.59 9.52
N LEU A 194 -12.04 -6.51 9.44
CA LEU A 194 -11.20 -6.71 8.26
C LEU A 194 -11.80 -7.81 7.38
N PRO A 195 -11.73 -7.70 6.05
CA PRO A 195 -12.09 -8.82 5.17
C PRO A 195 -11.08 -9.96 5.38
N ALA A 196 -11.48 -11.18 5.08
CA ALA A 196 -10.54 -12.28 4.89
C ALA A 196 -9.93 -12.20 3.49
N ILE A 197 -8.88 -12.99 3.27
CA ILE A 197 -8.24 -13.14 1.95
C ILE A 197 -9.27 -13.37 0.85
N GLY A 198 -9.13 -12.72 -0.28
CA GLY A 198 -10.05 -12.77 -1.40
C GLY A 198 -10.29 -14.20 -1.91
N PRO A 199 -11.51 -14.55 -2.35
CA PRO A 199 -11.89 -15.93 -2.65
C PRO A 199 -11.03 -16.59 -3.73
N LEU A 200 -10.54 -15.83 -4.72
CA LEU A 200 -9.66 -16.34 -5.79
C LEU A 200 -8.24 -16.69 -5.30
N TYR A 201 -7.86 -16.21 -4.13
CA TYR A 201 -6.54 -16.41 -3.54
C TYR A 201 -6.53 -17.49 -2.46
N ARG A 202 -7.67 -17.78 -1.82
CA ARG A 202 -7.78 -18.82 -0.75
C ARG A 202 -7.16 -20.17 -1.10
N PRO A 203 -7.39 -20.76 -2.29
CA PRO A 203 -6.82 -22.08 -2.61
C PRO A 203 -5.30 -22.11 -2.71
N LYS A 204 -4.67 -20.95 -2.82
CA LYS A 204 -3.23 -20.77 -2.95
C LYS A 204 -2.60 -20.00 -1.79
N THR A 205 -3.31 -19.92 -0.66
CA THR A 205 -2.86 -19.24 0.55
C THR A 205 -2.39 -20.25 1.60
N ILE A 206 -1.25 -19.94 2.21
CA ILE A 206 -0.84 -20.51 3.48
C ILE A 206 -0.94 -19.43 4.56
N ASP A 207 -1.73 -19.70 5.60
CA ASP A 207 -1.90 -18.81 6.75
C ASP A 207 -1.16 -19.42 7.95
N MET A 208 -0.06 -18.79 8.33
CA MET A 208 0.80 -19.21 9.42
C MET A 208 0.41 -18.49 10.71
N CYS A 209 -0.24 -19.21 11.59
CA CYS A 209 -0.62 -18.71 12.92
C CYS A 209 0.15 -19.47 14.00
N MET A 210 0.94 -18.76 14.80
CA MET A 210 1.67 -19.34 15.93
C MET A 210 0.68 -19.66 17.06
N PRO A 211 0.72 -20.87 17.65
CA PRO A 211 -0.12 -21.19 18.79
C PRO A 211 0.05 -20.18 19.93
N GLY A 212 -1.04 -19.63 20.43
CA GLY A 212 -1.04 -18.61 21.47
C GLY A 212 -0.76 -17.17 21.02
N ASP A 213 -0.59 -16.94 19.73
CA ASP A 213 -0.49 -15.59 19.17
C ASP A 213 -1.86 -14.87 19.27
N PRO A 214 -1.97 -13.75 20.03
CA PRO A 214 -3.24 -13.08 20.24
C PRO A 214 -3.79 -12.36 18.99
N ILE A 215 -3.00 -12.22 17.94
CA ILE A 215 -3.42 -11.60 16.69
C ILE A 215 -4.27 -12.56 15.85
N CYS A 216 -3.87 -13.82 15.77
CA CYS A 216 -4.54 -14.83 14.95
C CYS A 216 -5.26 -15.92 15.74
N THR A 217 -5.03 -16.03 17.07
CA THR A 217 -5.72 -16.97 17.97
C THR A 217 -6.18 -16.28 19.25
N ARG A 218 -6.70 -17.06 20.21
CA ARG A 218 -7.02 -16.61 21.58
C ARG A 218 -5.74 -16.72 22.44
N GLY A 219 -4.80 -15.80 22.25
CA GLY A 219 -3.62 -15.67 23.09
C GLY A 219 -3.76 -14.54 24.11
N VAL A 220 -2.90 -14.59 25.15
CA VAL A 220 -2.85 -13.59 26.21
C VAL A 220 -1.51 -12.84 26.26
N SER A 221 -0.55 -13.20 25.42
CA SER A 221 0.80 -12.63 25.39
C SER A 221 1.27 -12.45 23.95
N MET A 222 1.96 -11.34 23.68
CA MET A 222 2.58 -11.05 22.37
C MET A 222 3.86 -11.85 22.10
N GLY A 223 4.37 -12.61 23.06
CA GLY A 223 5.57 -13.43 22.87
C GLY A 223 5.52 -14.33 21.64
N PRO A 224 4.47 -15.17 21.49
CA PRO A 224 4.31 -16.02 20.29
C PRO A 224 4.27 -15.24 18.98
N HIS A 225 3.72 -14.01 18.98
CA HIS A 225 3.66 -13.16 17.78
C HIS A 225 5.05 -12.84 17.21
N GLY A 226 6.09 -12.81 18.01
CA GLY A 226 7.47 -12.57 17.58
C GLY A 226 8.25 -13.82 17.15
N GLN A 227 7.67 -15.03 17.15
CA GLN A 227 8.41 -16.29 17.02
C GLN A 227 8.32 -16.98 15.66
N TYR A 228 7.79 -16.33 14.63
CA TYR A 228 7.59 -16.93 13.30
C TYR A 228 8.88 -17.41 12.64
N ILE A 229 10.00 -16.73 12.87
CA ILE A 229 11.32 -17.11 12.35
C ILE A 229 11.85 -18.34 13.10
N GLN A 230 11.90 -18.25 14.42
CA GLN A 230 12.47 -19.29 15.30
C GLN A 230 11.69 -20.62 15.23
N SER A 231 10.38 -20.54 14.95
CA SER A 231 9.52 -21.73 14.80
C SER A 231 9.67 -22.43 13.45
N GLY A 232 10.44 -21.88 12.51
CA GLY A 232 10.58 -22.39 11.15
C GLY A 232 9.35 -22.18 10.26
N MET A 233 8.40 -21.33 10.67
CA MET A 233 7.18 -21.07 9.88
C MET A 233 7.49 -20.36 8.58
N THR A 234 8.49 -19.47 8.53
CA THR A 234 8.98 -18.82 7.32
C THR A 234 9.51 -19.82 6.31
N THR A 235 10.26 -20.82 6.77
CA THR A 235 10.77 -21.92 5.96
C THR A 235 9.63 -22.78 5.39
N ARG A 236 8.65 -23.18 6.21
CA ARG A 236 7.49 -23.96 5.76
C ARG A 236 6.64 -23.20 4.74
N ALA A 237 6.47 -21.88 4.94
CA ALA A 237 5.78 -21.05 3.97
C ALA A 237 6.55 -20.98 2.63
N ALA A 238 7.87 -20.89 2.67
CA ALA A 238 8.71 -20.92 1.47
C ALA A 238 8.61 -22.26 0.72
N ASP A 239 8.55 -23.40 1.42
CA ASP A 239 8.31 -24.72 0.83
C ASP A 239 6.96 -24.77 0.12
N PHE A 240 5.90 -24.27 0.77
CA PHE A 240 4.56 -24.20 0.19
C PHE A 240 4.51 -23.36 -1.08
N VAL A 241 5.19 -22.19 -1.06
CA VAL A 241 5.25 -21.27 -2.20
C VAL A 241 6.06 -21.85 -3.34
N ALA A 242 7.25 -22.41 -3.06
CA ALA A 242 8.12 -23.00 -4.08
C ALA A 242 7.46 -24.14 -4.85
N ALA A 243 6.62 -24.93 -4.18
CA ALA A 243 5.84 -26.00 -4.82
C ALA A 243 4.75 -25.50 -5.80
N ARG A 244 4.51 -24.18 -5.87
CA ARG A 244 3.50 -23.52 -6.73
C ARG A 244 4.12 -22.62 -7.80
N LEU A 245 5.40 -22.43 -7.76
CA LEU A 245 6.18 -21.68 -8.75
C LEU A 245 6.65 -22.59 -9.89
#